data_975589d777e5ac771f4b15981bcd8d6f
#
_entry.id   975589d777e5ac771f4b15981bcd8d6f
#
_cell.length_a   1.000
_cell.length_b   1.000
_cell.length_c   1.000
_cell.angle_alpha   90.00
_cell.angle_beta   90.00
_cell.angle_gamma   90.00
#
_symmetry.space_group_name_H-M   'P 1'
#
loop_
_entity.id
_entity.type
_entity.pdbx_description
1 polymer ?
#
loop_
_entity_poly.entity_id
_entity_poly.type
_entity_poly.pdbx_seq_one_letter_code
_entity_poly.pdbx_strand_id
1 'polypeptide(L)'
;MRQYQPNRRAVLQQGLLLGVGGWAAALTGCSSPDNAPAAPTPTTTATPTPKRGGATTANRILLAYFSRPGENYYYGGRRNLEVGNTEVLARMIAELIDCNVHRIEPTDPYPASYDATVARNVREQNADARPPIADPLASIEQYGTVLLGSPIWNVRSPMIMTTFTESYDFTGMTVHPFVTYAVSGLGSTERDYTASCPGARIAPGLAVQGEEVTQHRADVETWLRDAGLLTT
;
A
#
# COMPACT_ATOMS: atom_id res chain seq x y z
N MET A 1 23.61 40.24 -3.97
CA MET A 1 23.41 39.55 -5.26
C MET A 1 24.64 38.70 -5.55
N ARG A 2 24.55 37.38 -5.35
CA ARG A 2 25.51 36.42 -5.87
C ARG A 2 24.69 35.21 -6.37
N GLN A 3 24.70 35.00 -7.68
CA GLN A 3 24.08 33.87 -8.35
C GLN A 3 24.92 32.63 -8.11
N TYR A 4 24.27 31.53 -7.68
CA TYR A 4 24.88 30.22 -7.58
C TYR A 4 24.52 29.44 -8.83
N GLN A 5 25.52 29.07 -9.65
CA GLN A 5 25.37 28.18 -10.80
C GLN A 5 25.77 26.74 -10.41
N PRO A 6 25.02 25.70 -10.79
CA PRO A 6 25.44 24.34 -10.59
C PRO A 6 26.29 23.83 -11.74
N ASN A 7 27.45 23.25 -11.40
CA ASN A 7 28.36 22.60 -12.32
C ASN A 7 27.85 21.22 -12.76
N ARG A 8 27.68 21.06 -14.07
CA ARG A 8 27.53 19.79 -14.75
C ARG A 8 28.90 19.15 -14.94
N ARG A 9 29.12 17.93 -14.45
CA ARG A 9 30.17 17.04 -14.98
C ARG A 9 29.61 15.64 -15.18
N ALA A 10 29.45 15.31 -16.44
CA ALA A 10 29.25 13.96 -16.94
C ALA A 10 30.58 13.20 -16.82
N VAL A 11 30.52 11.94 -16.38
CA VAL A 11 31.59 10.96 -16.63
C VAL A 11 30.93 9.69 -17.15
N LEU A 12 31.16 9.48 -18.44
CA LEU A 12 31.01 8.22 -19.15
C LEU A 12 32.23 7.35 -18.83
N GLN A 13 32.02 6.09 -18.47
CA GLN A 13 33.05 5.07 -18.73
C GLN A 13 32.40 3.75 -19.15
N GLN A 14 32.69 3.39 -20.39
CA GLN A 14 32.45 2.09 -21.00
C GLN A 14 33.48 1.08 -20.47
N GLY A 15 33.06 -0.14 -20.32
CA GLY A 15 33.95 -1.29 -20.09
C GLY A 15 33.33 -2.54 -20.66
N LEU A 16 33.78 -2.87 -21.88
CA LEU A 16 33.47 -4.07 -22.66
C LEU A 16 34.51 -5.16 -22.30
N LEU A 17 34.08 -6.38 -21.96
CA LEU A 17 34.94 -7.56 -22.08
C LEU A 17 34.11 -8.82 -22.38
N LEU A 18 34.47 -9.38 -23.53
CA LEU A 18 34.06 -10.66 -24.10
C LEU A 18 34.74 -11.85 -23.37
N GLY A 19 34.01 -12.94 -23.20
CA GLY A 19 34.60 -14.22 -22.78
C GLY A 19 33.78 -15.39 -23.34
N VAL A 20 34.30 -15.96 -24.44
CA VAL A 20 33.81 -17.17 -25.10
C VAL A 20 34.40 -18.40 -24.42
N GLY A 21 33.63 -19.45 -24.26
CA GLY A 21 34.11 -20.75 -23.81
C GLY A 21 33.03 -21.82 -23.87
N GLY A 22 32.93 -22.48 -25.04
CA GLY A 22 32.12 -23.67 -25.22
C GLY A 22 32.87 -24.93 -24.84
N TRP A 23 32.15 -25.99 -24.53
CA TRP A 23 32.56 -27.39 -24.70
C TRP A 23 31.35 -28.29 -24.89
N ALA A 24 31.36 -29.05 -25.97
CA ALA A 24 30.44 -30.11 -26.37
C ALA A 24 31.04 -31.48 -26.02
N ALA A 25 30.21 -32.48 -25.88
CA ALA A 25 30.37 -33.90 -26.29
C ALA A 25 29.44 -34.75 -25.43
N ALA A 26 28.59 -35.49 -25.92
CA ALA A 26 28.43 -36.55 -26.90
C ALA A 26 28.08 -37.90 -26.24
N LEU A 27 26.96 -38.45 -26.70
CA LEU A 27 26.65 -39.84 -27.09
C LEU A 27 26.80 -40.98 -26.05
N THR A 28 25.90 -41.87 -25.86
CA THR A 28 25.26 -42.96 -26.60
C THR A 28 24.60 -43.94 -25.65
N GLY A 29 23.55 -44.65 -26.12
CA GLY A 29 23.08 -45.87 -25.44
C GLY A 29 21.63 -46.24 -25.76
N CYS A 30 21.42 -46.90 -26.87
CA CYS A 30 20.19 -47.62 -27.22
C CYS A 30 20.00 -48.87 -26.36
N SER A 31 18.73 -49.19 -25.99
CA SER A 31 18.19 -50.56 -26.15
C SER A 31 16.71 -50.55 -25.75
N SER A 32 15.87 -50.93 -26.71
CA SER A 32 14.53 -51.52 -26.54
C SER A 32 14.69 -53.04 -26.78
N PRO A 33 13.69 -53.89 -26.65
CA PRO A 33 12.31 -53.81 -26.13
C PRO A 33 11.95 -54.92 -25.16
N ASP A 34 10.86 -54.80 -24.42
CA ASP A 34 10.05 -55.96 -24.10
C ASP A 34 8.55 -55.61 -23.93
N ASN A 35 7.78 -56.43 -24.61
CA ASN A 35 6.36 -56.33 -24.87
C ASN A 35 5.61 -57.16 -23.81
N ALA A 36 4.74 -56.54 -23.02
CA ALA A 36 3.78 -57.27 -22.20
C ALA A 36 2.41 -56.57 -22.21
N PRO A 37 1.28 -57.31 -22.24
CA PRO A 37 -0.03 -56.77 -22.59
C PRO A 37 -0.67 -56.03 -21.43
N ALA A 38 -1.31 -54.91 -21.77
CA ALA A 38 -2.03 -54.02 -20.87
C ALA A 38 -3.30 -54.68 -20.29
N ALA A 39 -3.46 -54.65 -18.99
CA ALA A 39 -4.71 -54.92 -18.29
C ALA A 39 -5.61 -53.65 -18.35
N PRO A 40 -6.96 -53.79 -18.39
CA PRO A 40 -7.84 -52.66 -18.50
C PRO A 40 -7.91 -51.88 -17.18
N THR A 41 -7.61 -50.60 -17.27
CA THR A 41 -7.76 -49.64 -16.18
C THR A 41 -9.24 -49.35 -15.94
N PRO A 42 -9.74 -49.36 -14.69
CA PRO A 42 -11.11 -48.93 -14.41
C PRO A 42 -11.22 -47.42 -14.61
N THR A 43 -12.11 -47.04 -15.51
CA THR A 43 -12.52 -45.66 -15.71
C THR A 43 -13.25 -45.16 -14.47
N THR A 44 -12.55 -44.45 -13.60
CA THR A 44 -13.19 -43.73 -12.50
C THR A 44 -13.85 -42.48 -13.08
N THR A 45 -15.14 -42.51 -13.23
CA THR A 45 -15.99 -41.38 -13.54
C THR A 45 -15.85 -40.38 -12.39
N ALA A 46 -15.05 -39.35 -12.58
CA ALA A 46 -14.96 -38.23 -11.66
C ALA A 46 -16.31 -37.49 -11.67
N THR A 47 -17.06 -37.62 -10.60
CA THR A 47 -18.22 -36.77 -10.31
C THR A 47 -17.76 -35.36 -10.22
N PRO A 48 -18.32 -34.41 -10.99
CA PRO A 48 -17.93 -32.99 -10.85
C PRO A 48 -18.30 -32.51 -9.46
N THR A 49 -17.29 -32.19 -8.66
CA THR A 49 -17.46 -31.48 -7.40
C THR A 49 -18.21 -30.19 -7.69
N PRO A 50 -19.32 -29.88 -7.01
CA PRO A 50 -20.00 -28.63 -7.23
C PRO A 50 -19.04 -27.51 -6.86
N LYS A 51 -18.71 -26.64 -7.84
CA LYS A 51 -18.06 -25.35 -7.59
C LYS A 51 -18.89 -24.68 -6.51
N ARG A 52 -18.33 -24.58 -5.30
CA ARG A 52 -18.89 -23.76 -4.22
C ARG A 52 -19.00 -22.36 -4.80
N GLY A 53 -20.25 -21.93 -5.05
CA GLY A 53 -20.56 -20.61 -5.57
C GLY A 53 -19.77 -19.57 -4.78
N GLY A 54 -19.03 -18.73 -5.49
CA GLY A 54 -18.31 -17.63 -4.89
C GLY A 54 -19.31 -16.78 -4.12
N ALA A 55 -19.23 -16.83 -2.80
CA ALA A 55 -19.83 -15.81 -1.97
C ALA A 55 -19.17 -14.50 -2.43
N THR A 56 -19.99 -13.56 -2.85
CA THR A 56 -19.62 -12.22 -3.29
C THR A 56 -18.64 -11.60 -2.29
N THR A 57 -17.35 -11.67 -2.59
CA THR A 57 -16.26 -10.95 -1.91
C THR A 57 -16.44 -9.42 -2.05
N ALA A 58 -17.35 -8.99 -2.89
CA ALA A 58 -17.53 -7.61 -3.33
C ALA A 58 -18.03 -6.63 -2.25
N ASN A 59 -18.36 -7.08 -1.04
CA ASN A 59 -19.02 -6.20 -0.05
C ASN A 59 -18.26 -5.99 1.26
N ARG A 60 -17.05 -6.58 1.42
CA ARG A 60 -16.25 -6.39 2.65
C ARG A 60 -15.35 -5.17 2.48
N ILE A 61 -15.28 -4.37 3.53
CA ILE A 61 -14.48 -3.14 3.58
C ILE A 61 -13.28 -3.37 4.49
N LEU A 62 -12.09 -3.02 4.00
CA LEU A 62 -10.88 -2.89 4.81
C LEU A 62 -10.60 -1.41 5.04
N LEU A 63 -10.41 -1.01 6.29
CA LEU A 63 -9.86 0.29 6.66
C LEU A 63 -8.42 0.06 7.13
N ALA A 64 -7.45 0.35 6.28
CA ALA A 64 -6.03 0.25 6.61
C ALA A 64 -5.42 1.64 6.76
N TYR A 65 -4.70 1.89 7.86
CA TYR A 65 -4.15 3.21 8.10
C TYR A 65 -2.80 3.18 8.82
N PHE A 66 -1.97 4.17 8.51
CA PHE A 66 -0.79 4.52 9.28
C PHE A 66 -1.05 5.81 10.06
N SER A 67 -0.63 5.85 11.32
CA SER A 67 -0.72 7.04 12.18
C SER A 67 0.45 7.09 13.13
N ARG A 68 0.88 8.28 13.51
CA ARG A 68 1.98 8.48 14.45
C ARG A 68 1.59 9.40 15.61
N PRO A 69 1.67 8.93 16.86
CA PRO A 69 1.63 9.79 18.05
C PRO A 69 2.95 10.57 18.19
N GLY A 70 3.11 11.30 19.27
CA GLY A 70 4.30 12.10 19.58
C GLY A 70 4.20 13.52 19.07
N GLU A 71 5.33 14.18 18.87
CA GLU A 71 5.36 15.57 18.51
C GLU A 71 4.96 15.78 17.05
N ASN A 72 3.91 16.54 16.80
CA ASN A 72 3.34 16.84 15.51
C ASN A 72 3.28 18.35 15.27
N TYR A 73 3.18 18.75 13.99
CA TYR A 73 2.89 20.14 13.63
C TYR A 73 1.54 20.57 14.19
N TYR A 74 1.45 21.82 14.65
CA TYR A 74 0.23 22.39 15.20
C TYR A 74 0.24 23.91 15.01
N TYR A 75 -0.49 24.44 14.01
CA TYR A 75 -0.65 25.87 13.72
C TYR A 75 0.65 26.68 13.74
N GLY A 76 1.68 26.20 13.06
CA GLY A 76 3.01 26.83 13.00
C GLY A 76 3.95 26.47 14.16
N GLY A 77 3.46 25.77 15.19
CA GLY A 77 4.23 25.26 16.32
C GLY A 77 4.31 23.74 16.35
N ARG A 78 4.48 23.19 17.55
CA ARG A 78 4.55 21.76 17.84
C ARG A 78 3.60 21.41 18.98
N ARG A 79 2.99 20.24 18.89
CA ARG A 79 2.17 19.66 19.95
C ARG A 79 2.45 18.18 20.06
N ASN A 80 2.60 17.67 21.29
CA ASN A 80 2.69 16.23 21.52
C ASN A 80 1.29 15.63 21.54
N LEU A 81 1.05 14.62 20.70
CA LEU A 81 -0.21 13.90 20.59
C LEU A 81 -0.04 12.51 21.20
N GLU A 82 -0.96 12.11 22.08
CA GLU A 82 -1.03 10.73 22.59
C GLU A 82 -1.55 9.78 21.50
N VAL A 83 -2.49 10.26 20.70
CA VAL A 83 -3.07 9.55 19.56
C VAL A 83 -2.85 10.42 18.31
N GLY A 84 -2.30 9.86 17.24
CA GLY A 84 -2.08 10.59 16.00
C GLY A 84 -3.40 10.94 15.30
N ASN A 85 -3.44 12.09 14.61
CA ASN A 85 -4.65 12.60 13.97
C ASN A 85 -5.29 11.62 12.97
N THR A 86 -4.48 10.89 12.20
CA THR A 86 -5.00 9.90 11.24
C THR A 86 -5.73 8.76 11.95
N GLU A 87 -5.26 8.34 13.12
CA GLU A 87 -5.95 7.34 13.93
C GLU A 87 -7.30 7.86 14.46
N VAL A 88 -7.36 9.14 14.87
CA VAL A 88 -8.63 9.77 15.28
C VAL A 88 -9.62 9.74 14.12
N LEU A 89 -9.18 10.10 12.91
CA LEU A 89 -10.02 10.05 11.70
C LEU A 89 -10.43 8.62 11.34
N ALA A 90 -9.52 7.65 11.43
CA ALA A 90 -9.80 6.24 11.17
C ALA A 90 -10.85 5.67 12.14
N ARG A 91 -10.75 6.00 13.43
CA ARG A 91 -11.75 5.61 14.43
C ARG A 91 -13.12 6.21 14.14
N MET A 92 -13.16 7.49 13.75
CA MET A 92 -14.42 8.16 13.36
C MET A 92 -15.08 7.48 12.16
N ILE A 93 -14.31 7.07 11.16
CA ILE A 93 -14.81 6.31 10.01
C ILE A 93 -15.34 4.94 10.46
N ALA A 94 -14.59 4.20 11.29
CA ALA A 94 -14.97 2.87 11.76
C ALA A 94 -16.21 2.87 12.67
N GLU A 95 -16.53 4.00 13.32
CA GLU A 95 -17.79 4.17 14.06
C GLU A 95 -19.02 4.33 13.14
N LEU A 96 -18.80 4.76 11.89
CA LEU A 96 -19.87 5.07 10.94
C LEU A 96 -20.21 3.94 9.99
N ILE A 97 -19.26 3.03 9.72
CA ILE A 97 -19.43 1.93 8.77
C ILE A 97 -18.91 0.62 9.36
N ASP A 98 -19.49 -0.50 8.92
CA ASP A 98 -18.98 -1.83 9.24
C ASP A 98 -17.74 -2.14 8.35
N CYS A 99 -16.56 -2.21 8.97
CA CYS A 99 -15.31 -2.47 8.29
C CYS A 99 -14.32 -3.23 9.18
N ASN A 100 -13.42 -3.99 8.54
CA ASN A 100 -12.26 -4.53 9.24
C ASN A 100 -11.18 -3.46 9.34
N VAL A 101 -10.68 -3.21 10.54
CA VAL A 101 -9.64 -2.20 10.78
C VAL A 101 -8.27 -2.84 10.88
N HIS A 102 -7.29 -2.30 10.15
CA HIS A 102 -5.89 -2.70 10.21
C HIS A 102 -5.00 -1.46 10.38
N ARG A 103 -4.26 -1.41 11.47
CA ARG A 103 -3.25 -0.40 11.70
C ARG A 103 -1.93 -0.85 11.07
N ILE A 104 -1.39 -0.05 10.17
CA ILE A 104 -0.09 -0.28 9.54
C ILE A 104 0.99 0.22 10.50
N GLU A 105 1.77 -0.69 11.06
CA GLU A 105 2.86 -0.37 11.98
C GLU A 105 4.21 -0.67 11.35
N PRO A 106 5.19 0.25 11.44
CA PRO A 106 6.55 -0.04 10.99
C PRO A 106 7.27 -0.97 11.98
N THR A 107 8.11 -1.88 11.47
CA THR A 107 8.99 -2.71 12.30
C THR A 107 9.95 -1.87 13.15
N ASP A 108 10.43 -0.75 12.59
CA ASP A 108 11.20 0.26 13.28
C ASP A 108 10.33 1.51 13.48
N PRO A 109 9.81 1.78 14.70
CA PRO A 109 8.92 2.89 14.94
C PRO A 109 9.52 4.25 14.55
N TYR A 110 8.69 5.13 14.00
CA TYR A 110 9.11 6.51 13.74
C TYR A 110 9.39 7.24 15.05
N PRO A 111 10.41 8.13 15.08
CA PRO A 111 10.76 8.88 16.27
C PRO A 111 9.59 9.69 16.84
N ALA A 112 9.53 9.85 18.16
CA ALA A 112 8.53 10.73 18.78
C ALA A 112 8.77 12.22 18.47
N SER A 113 10.01 12.62 18.22
CA SER A 113 10.37 13.99 17.82
C SER A 113 9.92 14.29 16.39
N TYR A 114 9.34 15.46 16.18
CA TYR A 114 8.95 15.95 14.85
C TYR A 114 10.13 16.04 13.91
N ASP A 115 11.21 16.72 14.32
CA ASP A 115 12.37 16.99 13.45
C ASP A 115 13.09 15.68 13.06
N ALA A 116 13.21 14.73 13.98
CA ALA A 116 13.77 13.42 13.67
C ALA A 116 12.89 12.61 12.71
N THR A 117 11.57 12.74 12.83
CA THR A 117 10.60 12.12 11.90
C THR A 117 10.71 12.75 10.51
N VAL A 118 10.77 14.07 10.42
CA VAL A 118 10.98 14.78 9.14
C VAL A 118 12.28 14.33 8.47
N ALA A 119 13.39 14.28 9.23
CA ALA A 119 14.67 13.84 8.71
C ALA A 119 14.64 12.39 8.20
N ARG A 120 13.95 11.48 8.91
CA ARG A 120 13.77 10.10 8.46
C ARG A 120 12.90 10.03 7.21
N ASN A 121 11.76 10.73 7.17
CA ASN A 121 10.88 10.77 6.01
C ASN A 121 11.60 11.26 4.75
N VAL A 122 12.42 12.32 4.87
CA VAL A 122 13.22 12.83 3.75
C VAL A 122 14.21 11.77 3.24
N ARG A 123 14.89 11.05 4.14
CA ARG A 123 15.79 9.96 3.74
C ARG A 123 15.04 8.83 3.03
N GLU A 124 13.88 8.43 3.57
CA GLU A 124 13.05 7.36 2.98
C GLU A 124 12.55 7.76 1.58
N GLN A 125 12.07 8.98 1.41
CA GLN A 125 11.61 9.49 0.12
C GLN A 125 12.75 9.58 -0.91
N ASN A 126 13.93 10.10 -0.51
CA ASN A 126 15.08 10.23 -1.39
C ASN A 126 15.66 8.87 -1.84
N ALA A 127 15.54 7.86 -0.99
CA ALA A 127 15.99 6.50 -1.26
C ALA A 127 14.93 5.62 -1.93
N ASP A 128 13.72 6.15 -2.18
CA ASP A 128 12.54 5.38 -2.56
C ASP A 128 12.37 4.12 -1.69
N ALA A 129 12.51 4.29 -0.37
CA ALA A 129 12.58 3.20 0.58
C ALA A 129 11.22 2.49 0.76
N ARG A 130 11.30 1.23 1.18
CA ARG A 130 10.13 0.43 1.57
C ARG A 130 10.28 0.01 3.05
N PRO A 131 9.93 0.92 4.00
CA PRO A 131 10.00 0.59 5.43
C PRO A 131 9.18 -0.67 5.73
N PRO A 132 9.74 -1.69 6.39
CA PRO A 132 9.03 -2.94 6.63
C PRO A 132 7.87 -2.77 7.63
N ILE A 133 6.78 -3.50 7.38
CA ILE A 133 5.57 -3.54 8.21
C ILE A 133 5.70 -4.65 9.25
N ALA A 134 5.36 -4.36 10.52
CA ALA A 134 5.52 -5.29 11.63
C ALA A 134 4.54 -6.47 11.55
N ASP A 135 3.25 -6.19 11.37
CA ASP A 135 2.18 -7.20 11.35
C ASP A 135 1.42 -7.13 10.02
N PRO A 136 2.00 -7.62 8.91
CA PRO A 136 1.34 -7.58 7.62
C PRO A 136 0.10 -8.50 7.59
N LEU A 137 -0.96 -8.10 6.89
CA LEU A 137 -2.12 -8.96 6.65
C LEU A 137 -1.71 -10.18 5.82
N ALA A 138 -2.27 -11.32 6.11
CA ALA A 138 -2.01 -12.53 5.33
C ALA A 138 -2.55 -12.42 3.89
N SER A 139 -3.66 -11.72 3.68
CA SER A 139 -4.28 -11.45 2.38
C SER A 139 -5.29 -10.29 2.49
N ILE A 140 -5.57 -9.62 1.37
CA ILE A 140 -6.66 -8.64 1.24
C ILE A 140 -7.72 -9.07 0.19
N GLU A 141 -7.59 -10.23 -0.42
CA GLU A 141 -8.47 -10.72 -1.50
C GLU A 141 -9.97 -10.80 -1.14
N GLN A 142 -10.28 -10.88 0.16
CA GLN A 142 -11.65 -10.91 0.66
C GLN A 142 -12.33 -9.53 0.65
N TYR A 143 -11.64 -8.45 0.32
CA TYR A 143 -12.18 -7.11 0.31
C TYR A 143 -12.43 -6.61 -1.12
N GLY A 144 -13.55 -5.95 -1.34
CA GLY A 144 -13.82 -5.25 -2.60
C GLY A 144 -13.55 -3.74 -2.49
N THR A 145 -13.50 -3.23 -1.26
CA THR A 145 -13.25 -1.83 -0.95
C THR A 145 -12.18 -1.70 0.11
N VAL A 146 -11.24 -0.78 -0.12
CA VAL A 146 -10.16 -0.48 0.81
C VAL A 146 -10.09 1.02 1.06
N LEU A 147 -10.24 1.44 2.32
CA LEU A 147 -9.97 2.80 2.74
C LEU A 147 -8.52 2.87 3.20
N LEU A 148 -7.70 3.73 2.56
CA LEU A 148 -6.28 3.87 2.88
C LEU A 148 -6.01 5.21 3.55
N GLY A 149 -5.63 5.18 4.83
CA GLY A 149 -5.41 6.33 5.69
C GLY A 149 -3.96 6.64 5.99
N SER A 150 -3.54 7.91 5.88
CA SER A 150 -2.21 8.33 6.29
C SER A 150 -2.13 9.81 6.65
N PRO A 151 -1.13 10.24 7.43
CA PRO A 151 -0.77 11.65 7.45
C PRO A 151 -0.13 12.05 6.11
N ILE A 152 -0.12 13.35 5.80
CA ILE A 152 0.67 13.89 4.69
C ILE A 152 2.00 14.43 5.22
N TRP A 153 3.09 13.83 4.74
CA TRP A 153 4.45 14.25 5.05
C TRP A 153 5.18 14.70 3.78
N ASN A 154 5.60 15.96 3.74
CA ASN A 154 6.27 16.52 2.56
C ASN A 154 5.45 16.28 1.27
N VAL A 155 4.20 16.71 1.26
CA VAL A 155 3.21 16.69 0.18
C VAL A 155 2.79 15.31 -0.34
N ARG A 156 3.09 14.22 0.38
CA ARG A 156 2.70 12.85 0.02
C ARG A 156 2.48 11.96 1.24
N SER A 157 1.89 10.80 1.04
CA SER A 157 1.83 9.75 2.06
C SER A 157 3.22 9.25 2.42
N PRO A 158 3.49 8.86 3.68
CA PRO A 158 4.77 8.26 4.10
C PRO A 158 5.09 6.99 3.31
N MET A 159 6.39 6.69 3.14
CA MET A 159 6.84 5.56 2.31
C MET A 159 6.36 4.18 2.78
N ILE A 160 5.99 4.03 4.04
CA ILE A 160 5.36 2.80 4.55
C ILE A 160 4.02 2.51 3.88
N MET A 161 3.29 3.53 3.41
CA MET A 161 2.06 3.34 2.65
C MET A 161 2.35 2.73 1.28
N THR A 162 3.47 3.10 0.64
CA THR A 162 3.94 2.47 -0.59
C THR A 162 4.31 1.01 -0.34
N THR A 163 4.98 0.71 0.78
CA THR A 163 5.23 -0.68 1.18
C THR A 163 3.93 -1.48 1.27
N PHE A 164 2.91 -0.93 1.92
CA PHE A 164 1.62 -1.60 2.06
C PHE A 164 0.95 -1.81 0.69
N THR A 165 0.88 -0.78 -0.15
CA THR A 165 0.20 -0.88 -1.44
C THR A 165 0.90 -1.81 -2.43
N GLU A 166 2.22 -1.93 -2.36
CA GLU A 166 2.99 -2.85 -3.20
C GLU A 166 3.02 -4.30 -2.65
N SER A 167 2.61 -4.51 -1.39
CA SER A 167 2.61 -5.85 -0.77
C SER A 167 1.39 -6.70 -1.14
N TYR A 168 0.36 -6.13 -1.76
CA TYR A 168 -0.91 -6.81 -2.04
C TYR A 168 -1.40 -6.52 -3.47
N ASP A 169 -2.22 -7.45 -4.00
CA ASP A 169 -2.93 -7.23 -5.26
C ASP A 169 -4.26 -6.51 -5.01
N PHE A 170 -4.37 -5.30 -5.55
CA PHE A 170 -5.57 -4.45 -5.48
C PHE A 170 -6.45 -4.55 -6.74
N THR A 171 -6.16 -5.45 -7.66
CA THR A 171 -6.88 -5.58 -8.92
C THR A 171 -8.39 -5.77 -8.70
N GLY A 172 -9.19 -4.92 -9.33
CA GLY A 172 -10.65 -4.93 -9.21
C GLY A 172 -11.23 -4.32 -7.94
N MET A 173 -10.39 -3.89 -7.00
CA MET A 173 -10.84 -3.20 -5.78
C MET A 173 -11.07 -1.71 -6.02
N THR A 174 -11.90 -1.11 -5.17
CA THR A 174 -11.99 0.34 -5.06
C THR A 174 -11.19 0.81 -3.85
N VAL A 175 -10.26 1.73 -4.07
CA VAL A 175 -9.45 2.35 -3.01
C VAL A 175 -9.94 3.77 -2.77
N HIS A 176 -10.29 4.08 -1.52
CA HIS A 176 -10.70 5.39 -1.06
C HIS A 176 -9.60 5.96 -0.16
N PRO A 177 -8.77 6.91 -0.62
CA PRO A 177 -7.78 7.56 0.21
C PRO A 177 -8.43 8.47 1.26
N PHE A 178 -7.89 8.50 2.48
CA PHE A 178 -8.22 9.54 3.45
C PHE A 178 -6.94 10.00 4.16
N VAL A 179 -6.80 11.30 4.34
CA VAL A 179 -5.56 11.84 4.89
C VAL A 179 -5.80 12.88 5.96
N THR A 180 -4.83 12.99 6.89
CA THR A 180 -4.71 14.16 7.75
C THR A 180 -3.48 14.98 7.32
N TYR A 181 -3.65 16.28 7.21
CA TYR A 181 -2.62 17.18 6.73
C TYR A 181 -2.52 18.43 7.61
N ALA A 182 -1.39 19.16 7.50
CA ALA A 182 -1.25 20.49 8.09
C ALA A 182 -1.58 21.60 7.06
N VAL A 183 -1.05 21.47 5.81
CA VAL A 183 -1.16 22.54 4.79
C VAL A 183 -1.40 22.04 3.36
N SER A 184 -1.23 20.75 3.07
CA SER A 184 -1.10 20.26 1.68
C SER A 184 -2.32 19.52 1.14
N GLY A 185 -3.43 19.39 1.89
CA GLY A 185 -4.58 18.58 1.49
C GLY A 185 -4.17 17.13 1.21
N LEU A 186 -4.70 16.55 0.13
CA LEU A 186 -4.34 15.20 -0.34
C LEU A 186 -2.91 15.09 -0.85
N GLY A 187 -2.25 16.21 -1.16
CA GLY A 187 -0.93 16.19 -1.78
C GLY A 187 -0.92 15.35 -3.07
N SER A 188 0.02 14.42 -3.18
CA SER A 188 0.12 13.51 -4.34
C SER A 188 -0.51 12.13 -4.09
N THR A 189 -1.24 11.91 -3.00
CA THR A 189 -1.69 10.60 -2.53
C THR A 189 -2.47 9.80 -3.57
N GLU A 190 -3.45 10.42 -4.26
CA GLU A 190 -4.27 9.73 -5.27
C GLU A 190 -3.42 9.27 -6.46
N ARG A 191 -2.51 10.12 -6.93
CA ARG A 191 -1.57 9.77 -8.00
C ARG A 191 -0.62 8.65 -7.57
N ASP A 192 -0.08 8.73 -6.37
CA ASP A 192 0.87 7.75 -5.84
C ASP A 192 0.20 6.38 -5.65
N TYR A 193 -1.05 6.35 -5.17
CA TYR A 193 -1.83 5.10 -5.07
C TYR A 193 -2.28 4.59 -6.44
N THR A 194 -2.56 5.45 -7.42
CA THR A 194 -2.79 5.00 -8.81
C THR A 194 -1.58 4.25 -9.36
N ALA A 195 -0.38 4.70 -9.03
CA ALA A 195 0.85 4.05 -9.47
C ALA A 195 1.16 2.75 -8.71
N SER A 196 0.89 2.69 -7.40
CA SER A 196 1.26 1.55 -6.54
C SER A 196 0.15 0.50 -6.35
N CYS A 197 -1.08 0.76 -6.83
CA CYS A 197 -2.20 -0.17 -6.82
C CYS A 197 -2.69 -0.45 -8.27
N PRO A 198 -1.89 -1.09 -9.13
CA PRO A 198 -2.30 -1.34 -10.51
C PRO A 198 -3.57 -2.18 -10.56
N GLY A 199 -4.51 -1.80 -11.44
CA GLY A 199 -5.80 -2.49 -11.58
C GLY A 199 -6.87 -2.11 -10.55
N ALA A 200 -6.56 -1.28 -9.56
CA ALA A 200 -7.53 -0.69 -8.66
C ALA A 200 -8.19 0.54 -9.25
N ARG A 201 -9.41 0.83 -8.80
CA ARG A 201 -10.06 2.12 -9.02
C ARG A 201 -9.76 3.03 -7.83
N ILE A 202 -9.01 4.10 -8.03
CA ILE A 202 -8.79 5.11 -7.01
C ILE A 202 -9.98 6.08 -7.04
N ALA A 203 -10.72 6.15 -5.96
CA ALA A 203 -11.87 7.04 -5.79
C ALA A 203 -11.41 8.39 -5.21
N PRO A 204 -12.26 9.45 -5.27
CA PRO A 204 -11.95 10.73 -4.64
C PRO A 204 -11.64 10.57 -3.14
N GLY A 205 -10.53 11.14 -2.71
CA GLY A 205 -10.05 11.05 -1.34
C GLY A 205 -10.66 12.10 -0.41
N LEU A 206 -10.61 11.83 0.90
CA LEU A 206 -10.93 12.78 1.96
C LEU A 206 -9.64 13.40 2.51
N ALA A 207 -9.58 14.72 2.61
CA ALA A 207 -8.49 15.42 3.29
C ALA A 207 -9.02 16.23 4.48
N VAL A 208 -8.49 15.97 5.66
CA VAL A 208 -8.89 16.64 6.90
C VAL A 208 -7.68 17.32 7.53
N GLN A 209 -7.84 18.58 7.94
CA GLN A 209 -6.79 19.27 8.67
C GLN A 209 -6.59 18.61 10.05
N GLY A 210 -5.35 18.19 10.33
CA GLY A 210 -5.08 17.36 11.52
C GLY A 210 -5.39 18.05 12.83
N GLU A 211 -5.17 19.37 12.92
CA GLU A 211 -5.44 20.18 14.11
C GLU A 211 -6.93 20.23 14.49
N GLU A 212 -7.80 20.04 13.51
CA GLU A 212 -9.26 20.16 13.66
C GLU A 212 -9.99 18.83 13.44
N VAL A 213 -9.26 17.71 13.39
CA VAL A 213 -9.80 16.41 12.99
C VAL A 213 -11.08 16.00 13.71
N THR A 214 -11.22 16.34 15.00
CA THR A 214 -12.41 16.01 15.80
C THR A 214 -13.66 16.78 15.39
N GLN A 215 -13.53 17.87 14.63
CA GLN A 215 -14.62 18.74 14.20
C GLN A 215 -15.21 18.32 12.84
N HIS A 216 -14.54 17.40 12.12
CA HIS A 216 -14.87 17.05 10.72
C HIS A 216 -15.79 15.83 10.55
N ARG A 217 -16.58 15.47 11.60
CA ARG A 217 -17.50 14.31 11.50
C ARG A 217 -18.51 14.45 10.36
N ALA A 218 -19.04 15.63 10.14
CA ALA A 218 -20.01 15.88 9.06
C ALA A 218 -19.40 15.72 7.67
N ASP A 219 -18.13 16.12 7.49
CA ASP A 219 -17.40 15.95 6.22
C ASP A 219 -17.11 14.47 5.97
N VAL A 220 -16.73 13.71 7.00
CA VAL A 220 -16.54 12.25 6.94
C VAL A 220 -17.84 11.56 6.51
N GLU A 221 -18.98 11.90 7.16
CA GLU A 221 -20.28 11.33 6.82
C GLU A 221 -20.68 11.64 5.37
N THR A 222 -20.45 12.87 4.92
CA THR A 222 -20.74 13.28 3.53
C THR A 222 -19.88 12.49 2.55
N TRP A 223 -18.55 12.41 2.78
CA TRP A 223 -17.66 11.64 1.94
C TRP A 223 -18.02 10.15 1.88
N LEU A 224 -18.40 9.53 3.01
CA LEU A 224 -18.83 8.13 3.05
C LEU A 224 -20.15 7.90 2.30
N ARG A 225 -21.10 8.86 2.35
CA ARG A 225 -22.34 8.80 1.55
C ARG A 225 -22.05 8.92 0.06
N ASP A 226 -21.19 9.85 -0.34
CA ASP A 226 -20.80 10.07 -1.74
C ASP A 226 -20.06 8.84 -2.30
N ALA A 227 -19.31 8.14 -1.45
CA ALA A 227 -18.65 6.87 -1.76
C ALA A 227 -19.64 5.67 -1.80
N GLY A 228 -20.89 5.82 -1.36
CA GLY A 228 -21.87 4.74 -1.25
C GLY A 228 -21.58 3.76 -0.10
N LEU A 229 -20.78 4.17 0.89
CA LEU A 229 -20.35 3.34 2.02
C LEU A 229 -21.18 3.59 3.29
N LEU A 230 -21.91 4.71 3.37
CA LEU A 230 -22.83 5.04 4.45
C LEU A 230 -24.23 5.23 3.86
N THR A 231 -25.16 4.40 4.31
CA THR A 231 -26.58 4.56 4.00
C THR A 231 -27.22 5.60 4.93
N THR A 232 -28.16 6.37 4.39
CA THR A 232 -28.98 7.34 5.18
C THR A 232 -29.88 6.60 6.16
#